data_118732a1b6c5b53c21ac682d4ab74d9d
#
_entry.id   118732a1b6c5b53c21ac682d4ab74d9d
#
_cell.length_a   1.000
_cell.length_b   1.000
_cell.length_c   1.000
_cell.angle_alpha   90.00
_cell.angle_beta   90.00
_cell.angle_gamma   90.00
#
_symmetry.space_group_name_H-M   'P 1'
#
loop_
_entity.id
_entity.type
_entity.pdbx_description
1 polymer ?
#
loop_
_entity_poly.entity_id
_entity_poly.type
_entity_poly.pdbx_seq_one_letter_code
_entity_poly.pdbx_strand_id
1 'polypeptide(L)'
;EGANMMSGVATTLIKNSSLFGKFNKEFLILEIDERSLRNIFKVLPAKNLCITNLQKDQVQRNGDPDFIYQMFKGAVNKDVTLFVNNEEPRSRSLEDYVGKVVYYSMEKNSKTFTKDDFYTVTLACPKCSHKINYEYYNIENIGKFHCTNCDYKSVKKANTTVREIDFENHTFRCAGNTYKVTYMNPFYVYNYALAIAICKKYNIGYEDIQKGFETFKNPADRREVYHYKGKTIHYLRIKQENPETMQNALDTIARDNTKKAIFMGLYEIKDFPPAYTNTFYFFDCDFKKCVSDLVEEYVCFSKTVAYDTANRMIYAGAKENKIKVYDVEDDFDLIFEDLDKLKTDNIYIITGMKPYKKIKEFFKKGDNNE
;
A
#
# COMPACT_ATOMS: atom_id res chain seq x y z
N GLU A 1 -17.29 9.24 6.64
CA GLU A 1 -16.35 9.56 5.56
C GLU A 1 -15.97 11.03 5.64
N GLY A 2 -14.71 11.34 5.78
CA GLY A 2 -14.18 12.70 5.86
C GLY A 2 -12.70 12.67 5.53
N ALA A 3 -12.07 13.86 5.40
CA ALA A 3 -10.63 13.94 5.24
C ALA A 3 -9.93 13.47 6.54
N ASN A 4 -8.74 12.89 6.41
CA ASN A 4 -7.91 12.40 7.54
C ASN A 4 -7.11 13.51 8.25
N MET A 5 -7.60 14.75 8.15
CA MET A 5 -7.06 15.95 8.79
C MET A 5 -8.05 16.52 9.81
N MET A 6 -7.67 17.59 10.51
CA MET A 6 -8.48 18.23 11.56
C MET A 6 -9.92 18.51 11.12
N SER A 7 -10.15 19.01 9.91
CA SER A 7 -11.49 19.31 9.37
C SER A 7 -12.36 18.05 9.23
N GLY A 8 -11.78 16.93 8.79
CA GLY A 8 -12.49 15.67 8.67
C GLY A 8 -12.83 15.05 10.03
N VAL A 9 -11.90 15.15 10.99
CA VAL A 9 -12.14 14.73 12.38
C VAL A 9 -13.29 15.53 12.99
N ALA A 10 -13.24 16.86 12.87
CA ALA A 10 -14.30 17.75 13.36
C ALA A 10 -15.65 17.42 12.71
N THR A 11 -15.68 17.24 11.40
CA THR A 11 -16.90 16.85 10.66
C THR A 11 -17.46 15.51 11.17
N THR A 12 -16.60 14.53 11.42
CA THR A 12 -17.02 13.22 11.93
C THR A 12 -17.61 13.34 13.33
N LEU A 13 -17.00 14.12 14.21
CA LEU A 13 -17.51 14.37 15.55
C LEU A 13 -18.86 15.08 15.52
N ILE A 14 -19.00 16.15 14.73
CA ILE A 14 -20.26 16.91 14.60
C ILE A 14 -21.37 16.02 14.08
N LYS A 15 -21.14 15.24 13.03
CA LYS A 15 -22.15 14.35 12.42
C LYS A 15 -22.64 13.25 13.38
N ASN A 16 -21.82 12.84 14.34
CA ASN A 16 -22.12 11.76 15.28
C ASN A 16 -22.44 12.25 16.70
N SER A 17 -22.54 13.55 16.91
CA SER A 17 -22.94 14.17 18.17
C SER A 17 -24.39 14.65 18.12
N SER A 18 -25.07 14.64 19.27
CA SER A 18 -26.36 15.33 19.44
C SER A 18 -26.20 16.85 19.39
N LEU A 19 -27.30 17.58 19.27
CA LEU A 19 -27.34 19.05 19.37
C LEU A 19 -26.69 19.59 20.68
N PHE A 20 -26.67 18.78 21.73
CA PHE A 20 -26.06 19.11 23.03
C PHE A 20 -24.63 18.56 23.17
N GLY A 21 -23.98 18.16 22.07
CA GLY A 21 -22.59 17.69 22.07
C GLY A 21 -22.38 16.29 22.66
N LYS A 22 -23.43 15.52 22.94
CA LYS A 22 -23.27 14.15 23.42
C LYS A 22 -22.91 13.21 22.25
N PHE A 23 -21.83 12.47 22.42
CA PHE A 23 -21.40 11.45 21.48
C PHE A 23 -21.94 10.09 21.92
N ASN A 24 -22.83 9.49 21.12
CA ASN A 24 -23.55 8.27 21.47
C ASN A 24 -22.91 7.02 20.81
N LYS A 25 -21.59 6.97 20.75
CA LYS A 25 -20.84 5.83 20.23
C LYS A 25 -19.84 5.34 21.26
N GLU A 26 -19.72 4.03 21.34
CA GLU A 26 -18.79 3.38 22.26
C GLU A 26 -17.34 3.54 21.83
N PHE A 27 -17.10 3.55 20.50
CA PHE A 27 -15.79 3.70 19.91
C PHE A 27 -15.76 4.83 18.88
N LEU A 28 -14.64 5.55 18.87
CA LEU A 28 -14.26 6.48 17.83
C LEU A 28 -12.95 5.97 17.20
N ILE A 29 -13.03 5.55 15.92
CA ILE A 29 -11.89 5.10 15.14
C ILE A 29 -11.62 6.15 14.07
N LEU A 30 -10.42 6.71 14.09
CA LEU A 30 -9.98 7.76 13.18
C LEU A 30 -8.76 7.29 12.39
N GLU A 31 -8.81 7.40 11.08
CA GLU A 31 -7.64 7.44 10.24
C GLU A 31 -7.11 8.87 10.24
N ILE A 32 -5.84 9.05 10.58
CA ILE A 32 -5.22 10.36 10.73
C ILE A 32 -4.00 10.45 9.80
N ASP A 33 -3.95 11.51 9.01
CA ASP A 33 -2.74 11.86 8.26
C ASP A 33 -1.60 12.12 9.25
N GLU A 34 -0.45 11.52 9.01
CA GLU A 34 0.71 11.52 9.91
C GLU A 34 1.18 12.93 10.28
N ARG A 35 1.07 13.89 9.38
CA ARG A 35 1.44 15.29 9.61
C ARG A 35 0.44 16.01 10.52
N SER A 36 -0.79 15.55 10.55
CA SER A 36 -1.87 16.11 11.37
C SER A 36 -1.91 15.54 12.79
N LEU A 37 -1.28 14.38 13.02
CA LEU A 37 -1.38 13.62 14.26
C LEU A 37 -1.08 14.47 15.51
N ARG A 38 0.04 15.20 15.51
CA ARG A 38 0.47 16.03 16.66
C ARG A 38 -0.57 17.10 17.01
N ASN A 39 -1.17 17.72 16.00
CA ASN A 39 -2.16 18.79 16.22
C ASN A 39 -3.50 18.20 16.69
N ILE A 40 -3.89 17.06 16.15
CA ILE A 40 -5.11 16.37 16.56
C ILE A 40 -4.98 15.87 18.00
N PHE A 41 -3.85 15.28 18.38
CA PHE A 41 -3.61 14.78 19.74
C PHE A 41 -3.65 15.88 20.81
N LYS A 42 -3.31 17.13 20.47
CA LYS A 42 -3.42 18.26 21.40
C LYS A 42 -4.87 18.57 21.79
N VAL A 43 -5.82 18.37 20.89
CA VAL A 43 -7.24 18.73 21.09
C VAL A 43 -8.12 17.50 21.32
N LEU A 44 -7.70 16.35 20.83
CA LEU A 44 -8.39 15.07 20.97
C LEU A 44 -7.37 13.97 21.31
N PRO A 45 -6.90 13.90 22.57
CA PRO A 45 -5.93 12.88 22.97
C PRO A 45 -6.54 11.48 22.88
N ALA A 46 -5.87 10.59 22.18
CA ALA A 46 -6.28 9.19 22.03
C ALA A 46 -5.51 8.28 22.99
N LYS A 47 -6.22 7.33 23.60
CA LYS A 47 -5.61 6.31 24.47
C LYS A 47 -4.89 5.22 23.69
N ASN A 48 -5.24 5.01 22.44
CA ASN A 48 -4.67 3.99 21.57
C ASN A 48 -4.19 4.61 20.27
N LEU A 49 -2.97 4.28 19.89
CA LEU A 49 -2.41 4.60 18.58
C LEU A 49 -2.07 3.29 17.88
N CYS A 50 -2.54 3.15 16.64
CA CYS A 50 -2.28 2.01 15.79
C CYS A 50 -1.43 2.47 14.61
N ILE A 51 -0.24 1.90 14.45
CA ILE A 51 0.64 2.17 13.32
C ILE A 51 0.77 0.90 12.50
N THR A 52 0.37 0.95 11.24
CA THR A 52 0.47 -0.19 10.32
C THR A 52 1.91 -0.41 9.86
N ASN A 53 2.51 0.63 9.32
CA ASN A 53 3.92 0.67 8.88
C ASN A 53 4.36 2.13 8.67
N LEU A 54 5.67 2.33 8.51
CA LEU A 54 6.29 3.59 8.13
C LEU A 54 7.14 3.37 6.87
N GLN A 55 6.46 3.26 5.75
CA GLN A 55 7.07 3.11 4.44
C GLN A 55 7.12 4.42 3.68
N LYS A 56 7.84 4.45 2.55
CA LYS A 56 7.83 5.60 1.64
C LYS A 56 6.42 5.83 1.12
N ASP A 57 5.83 6.95 1.47
CA ASP A 57 4.55 7.41 0.94
C ASP A 57 4.59 8.92 0.75
N GLN A 58 4.00 9.39 -0.35
CA GLN A 58 3.97 10.81 -0.69
C GLN A 58 5.35 11.47 -0.55
N VAL A 59 6.36 10.88 -1.21
CA VAL A 59 7.78 11.29 -1.08
C VAL A 59 7.97 12.79 -1.37
N GLN A 60 7.18 13.35 -2.29
CA GLN A 60 7.17 14.78 -2.59
C GLN A 60 6.74 15.67 -1.41
N ARG A 61 6.03 15.11 -0.42
CA ARG A 61 5.53 15.83 0.77
C ARG A 61 6.27 15.44 2.04
N ASN A 62 6.52 14.16 2.20
CA ASN A 62 6.97 13.55 3.44
C ASN A 62 8.46 13.21 3.40
N GLY A 63 9.06 13.14 2.22
CA GLY A 63 10.46 12.77 2.07
C GLY A 63 10.75 11.35 2.57
N ASP A 64 11.76 11.22 3.40
CA ASP A 64 12.16 9.94 3.98
C ASP A 64 11.20 9.48 5.09
N PRO A 65 10.92 8.17 5.23
CA PRO A 65 10.17 7.61 6.36
C PRO A 65 10.70 7.99 7.75
N ASP A 66 11.98 8.30 7.87
CA ASP A 66 12.56 8.77 9.12
C ASP A 66 12.04 10.15 9.53
N PHE A 67 11.66 11.01 8.58
CA PHE A 67 10.99 12.27 8.89
C PHE A 67 9.61 12.04 9.53
N ILE A 68 8.85 11.10 8.97
CA ILE A 68 7.56 10.69 9.52
C ILE A 68 7.73 10.06 10.91
N TYR A 69 8.75 9.24 11.08
CA TYR A 69 9.09 8.67 12.39
C TYR A 69 9.31 9.76 13.45
N GLN A 70 10.04 10.84 13.14
CA GLN A 70 10.24 11.96 14.06
C GLN A 70 8.94 12.70 14.40
N MET A 71 8.01 12.80 13.45
CA MET A 71 6.68 13.38 13.71
C MET A 71 5.90 12.51 14.72
N PHE A 72 5.88 11.19 14.55
CA PHE A 72 5.24 10.26 15.49
C PHE A 72 5.89 10.34 16.88
N LYS A 73 7.22 10.34 16.94
CA LYS A 73 7.97 10.48 18.18
C LYS A 73 7.60 11.75 18.96
N GLY A 74 7.37 12.85 18.23
CA GLY A 74 6.93 14.12 18.84
C GLY A 74 5.44 14.18 19.22
N ALA A 75 4.64 13.19 18.80
CA ALA A 75 3.20 13.14 19.09
C ALA A 75 2.84 12.16 20.21
N VAL A 76 3.57 11.06 20.38
CA VAL A 76 3.30 10.03 21.39
C VAL A 76 3.81 10.42 22.79
N ASN A 77 3.18 9.85 23.82
CA ASN A 77 3.55 10.06 25.22
C ASN A 77 3.22 8.81 26.06
N LYS A 78 3.48 8.87 27.36
CA LYS A 78 3.31 7.72 28.28
C LYS A 78 1.85 7.31 28.52
N ASP A 79 0.87 8.12 28.18
CA ASP A 79 -0.56 7.80 28.32
C ASP A 79 -1.09 6.94 27.16
N VAL A 80 -0.31 6.81 26.09
CA VAL A 80 -0.68 6.07 24.88
C VAL A 80 -0.36 4.57 25.00
N THR A 81 -1.31 3.74 24.63
CA THR A 81 -1.05 2.34 24.25
C THR A 81 -0.78 2.29 22.74
N LEU A 82 0.43 1.86 22.37
CA LEU A 82 0.86 1.71 20.99
C LEU A 82 0.59 0.28 20.49
N PHE A 83 -0.17 0.14 19.42
CA PHE A 83 -0.28 -1.10 18.64
C PHE A 83 0.68 -1.00 17.45
N VAL A 84 1.66 -1.87 17.38
CA VAL A 84 2.74 -1.73 16.43
C VAL A 84 3.18 -3.06 15.85
N ASN A 85 3.59 -3.04 14.58
CA ASN A 85 4.14 -4.20 13.90
C ASN A 85 5.50 -4.58 14.51
N ASN A 86 5.60 -5.80 15.04
CA ASN A 86 6.83 -6.33 15.60
C ASN A 86 7.98 -6.45 14.58
N GLU A 87 7.67 -6.42 13.32
CA GLU A 87 8.56 -6.69 12.19
C GLU A 87 8.89 -5.43 11.37
N GLU A 88 8.37 -4.26 11.78
CA GLU A 88 8.70 -2.96 11.17
C GLU A 88 9.57 -2.14 12.14
N PRO A 89 10.88 -2.01 11.88
CA PRO A 89 11.82 -1.45 12.86
C PRO A 89 11.53 0.00 13.24
N ARG A 90 11.11 0.87 12.32
CA ARG A 90 10.91 2.29 12.61
C ARG A 90 9.76 2.50 13.59
N SER A 91 8.57 2.04 13.23
CA SER A 91 7.39 2.23 14.09
C SER A 91 7.54 1.53 15.42
N ARG A 92 8.16 0.34 15.43
CA ARG A 92 8.39 -0.40 16.66
C ARG A 92 9.29 0.35 17.64
N SER A 93 10.27 1.12 17.18
CA SER A 93 11.17 1.88 18.07
C SER A 93 10.46 2.99 18.86
N LEU A 94 9.21 3.34 18.50
CA LEU A 94 8.37 4.24 19.30
C LEU A 94 7.97 3.63 20.66
N GLU A 95 8.22 2.33 20.88
CA GLU A 95 8.01 1.64 22.16
C GLU A 95 8.64 2.37 23.35
N ASP A 96 9.77 3.03 23.15
CA ASP A 96 10.49 3.74 24.21
C ASP A 96 9.77 5.02 24.70
N TYR A 97 8.82 5.53 23.91
CA TYR A 97 8.15 6.82 24.15
C TYR A 97 6.72 6.69 24.67
N VAL A 98 6.18 5.46 24.74
CA VAL A 98 4.81 5.18 25.15
C VAL A 98 4.75 4.42 26.49
N GLY A 99 3.57 4.39 27.12
CA GLY A 99 3.39 3.69 28.39
C GLY A 99 3.14 2.20 28.24
N LYS A 100 2.50 1.80 27.17
CA LYS A 100 2.16 0.40 26.88
C LYS A 100 2.30 0.08 25.39
N VAL A 101 2.81 -1.10 25.12
CA VAL A 101 2.97 -1.60 23.75
C VAL A 101 2.22 -2.91 23.55
N VAL A 102 1.55 -3.05 22.44
CA VAL A 102 0.93 -4.29 21.96
C VAL A 102 1.53 -4.62 20.60
N TYR A 103 2.29 -5.70 20.54
CA TYR A 103 2.92 -6.17 19.31
C TYR A 103 1.99 -7.07 18.52
N TYR A 104 1.86 -6.82 17.22
CA TYR A 104 1.28 -7.77 16.28
C TYR A 104 2.31 -8.22 15.26
N SER A 105 2.16 -9.40 14.70
CA SER A 105 3.13 -10.00 13.80
C SER A 105 2.51 -11.05 12.88
N MET A 106 3.31 -11.48 11.90
CA MET A 106 2.99 -12.53 10.95
C MET A 106 4.17 -13.52 10.91
N GLU A 107 3.89 -14.82 10.93
CA GLU A 107 4.93 -15.84 10.74
C GLU A 107 5.45 -15.87 9.30
N LYS A 108 6.59 -16.54 9.13
CA LYS A 108 7.11 -16.93 7.81
C LYS A 108 6.05 -17.72 7.05
N ASN A 109 5.89 -17.43 5.76
CA ASN A 109 4.84 -17.98 4.91
C ASN A 109 5.33 -18.21 3.48
N SER A 110 4.47 -18.71 2.59
CA SER A 110 4.84 -19.03 1.21
C SER A 110 5.26 -17.83 0.35
N LYS A 111 4.96 -16.60 0.78
CA LYS A 111 5.37 -15.34 0.11
C LYS A 111 6.55 -14.66 0.78
N THR A 112 7.12 -15.26 1.82
CA THR A 112 8.31 -14.78 2.50
C THR A 112 9.52 -14.93 1.58
N PHE A 113 10.40 -13.95 1.56
CA PHE A 113 11.61 -13.93 0.72
C PHE A 113 12.84 -13.52 1.52
N THR A 114 14.04 -13.75 0.94
CA THR A 114 15.33 -13.31 1.46
C THR A 114 15.85 -12.12 0.65
N LYS A 115 16.92 -11.50 1.12
CA LYS A 115 17.51 -10.34 0.44
C LYS A 115 17.94 -10.63 -1.00
N ASP A 116 18.36 -11.85 -1.29
CA ASP A 116 18.86 -12.25 -2.61
C ASP A 116 17.71 -12.37 -3.63
N ASP A 117 16.48 -12.51 -3.16
CA ASP A 117 15.29 -12.70 -3.97
C ASP A 117 14.63 -11.37 -4.36
N PHE A 118 15.03 -10.25 -3.73
CA PHE A 118 14.33 -8.99 -3.87
C PHE A 118 15.20 -7.76 -3.67
N TYR A 119 14.89 -6.66 -4.41
CA TYR A 119 15.53 -5.37 -4.20
C TYR A 119 15.11 -4.76 -2.86
N THR A 120 16.00 -4.77 -1.88
CA THR A 120 15.74 -4.23 -0.54
C THR A 120 16.66 -3.07 -0.21
N VAL A 121 16.10 -2.03 0.37
CA VAL A 121 16.89 -0.90 0.88
C VAL A 121 17.50 -1.26 2.23
N THR A 122 18.78 -0.94 2.42
CA THR A 122 19.43 -1.08 3.72
C THR A 122 18.84 -0.07 4.70
N LEU A 123 18.30 -0.56 5.82
CA LEU A 123 17.71 0.27 6.87
C LEU A 123 18.72 0.50 8.00
N ALA A 124 18.84 1.76 8.42
CA ALA A 124 19.57 2.12 9.63
C ALA A 124 18.73 1.82 10.88
N CYS A 125 19.38 1.31 11.92
CA CYS A 125 18.72 1.07 13.20
C CYS A 125 18.24 2.39 13.81
N PRO A 126 16.95 2.54 14.14
CA PRO A 126 16.43 3.78 14.71
C PRO A 126 16.93 4.06 16.15
N LYS A 127 17.61 3.09 16.80
CA LYS A 127 18.19 3.24 18.14
C LYS A 127 19.68 3.57 18.14
N CYS A 128 20.48 3.06 17.17
CA CYS A 128 21.92 3.25 17.18
C CYS A 128 22.55 3.52 15.81
N SER A 129 21.75 3.71 14.78
CA SER A 129 22.15 4.02 13.39
C SER A 129 22.97 2.96 12.67
N HIS A 130 23.28 1.82 13.30
CA HIS A 130 23.91 0.70 12.62
C HIS A 130 22.90 -0.06 11.75
N LYS A 131 23.40 -0.94 10.90
CA LYS A 131 22.58 -1.68 9.95
C LYS A 131 21.56 -2.60 10.63
N ILE A 132 20.34 -2.62 10.13
CA ILE A 132 19.36 -3.65 10.42
C ILE A 132 19.56 -4.80 9.42
N ASN A 133 19.68 -6.02 9.94
CA ASN A 133 19.63 -7.25 9.17
C ASN A 133 18.28 -7.94 9.37
N TYR A 134 17.81 -8.60 8.32
CA TYR A 134 16.59 -9.40 8.35
C TYR A 134 16.94 -10.89 8.19
N GLU A 135 16.29 -11.72 8.97
CA GLU A 135 16.33 -13.17 8.75
C GLU A 135 15.50 -13.55 7.52
N TYR A 136 14.39 -12.83 7.34
CA TYR A 136 13.52 -12.91 6.18
C TYR A 136 12.65 -11.65 6.10
N TYR A 137 12.08 -11.42 4.94
CA TYR A 137 11.12 -10.35 4.66
C TYR A 137 9.76 -10.96 4.36
N ASN A 138 8.70 -10.39 4.92
CA ASN A 138 7.31 -10.68 4.56
C ASN A 138 6.76 -9.67 3.55
N ILE A 139 7.25 -8.44 3.65
CA ILE A 139 7.01 -7.34 2.72
C ILE A 139 8.31 -6.51 2.73
N GLU A 140 8.67 -5.88 1.68
CA GLU A 140 9.83 -5.01 1.49
C GLU A 140 10.79 -4.87 2.71
N ASN A 141 10.60 -3.85 3.57
CA ASN A 141 11.40 -3.62 4.78
C ASN A 141 10.68 -4.09 6.06
N ILE A 142 9.74 -5.01 5.94
CA ILE A 142 8.98 -5.59 7.06
C ILE A 142 9.27 -7.08 7.10
N GLY A 143 9.86 -7.52 8.21
CA GLY A 143 10.23 -8.91 8.40
C GLY A 143 10.94 -9.13 9.73
N LYS A 144 11.38 -10.34 9.98
CA LYS A 144 12.09 -10.66 11.22
C LYS A 144 13.48 -10.07 11.19
N PHE A 145 13.73 -9.10 12.05
CA PHE A 145 14.94 -8.29 12.03
C PHE A 145 15.75 -8.34 13.34
N HIS A 146 17.02 -7.97 13.22
CA HIS A 146 17.90 -7.63 14.34
C HIS A 146 18.91 -6.54 13.92
N CYS A 147 19.32 -5.71 14.87
CA CYS A 147 20.40 -4.76 14.68
C CYS A 147 21.77 -5.46 14.73
N THR A 148 22.72 -5.03 13.93
CA THR A 148 24.09 -5.59 13.93
C THR A 148 24.94 -5.14 15.12
N ASN A 149 24.51 -4.15 15.89
CA ASN A 149 25.32 -3.54 16.96
C ASN A 149 24.64 -3.49 18.33
N CYS A 150 23.33 -3.31 18.40
CA CYS A 150 22.61 -3.26 19.66
C CYS A 150 21.55 -4.36 19.77
N ASP A 151 20.94 -4.51 20.95
CA ASP A 151 19.95 -5.58 21.24
C ASP A 151 18.58 -5.37 20.56
N TYR A 152 18.45 -4.36 19.70
CA TYR A 152 17.21 -4.06 19.02
C TYR A 152 16.86 -5.09 17.95
N LYS A 153 15.75 -5.79 18.15
CA LYS A 153 15.30 -6.89 17.26
C LYS A 153 13.81 -7.13 17.43
N SER A 154 13.20 -7.86 16.50
CA SER A 154 11.85 -8.41 16.65
C SER A 154 11.75 -9.23 17.91
N VAL A 155 10.70 -9.02 18.75
CA VAL A 155 10.48 -9.86 19.94
C VAL A 155 10.10 -11.28 19.54
N LYS A 156 10.52 -12.26 20.31
CA LYS A 156 10.26 -13.68 20.01
C LYS A 156 8.77 -14.04 20.02
N LYS A 157 7.97 -13.36 20.86
CA LYS A 157 6.54 -13.63 21.01
C LYS A 157 5.78 -12.31 21.05
N ALA A 158 5.11 -11.98 19.94
CA ALA A 158 4.18 -10.86 19.88
C ALA A 158 2.88 -11.20 20.62
N ASN A 159 2.13 -10.16 21.02
CA ASN A 159 0.83 -10.32 21.68
C ASN A 159 -0.21 -10.98 20.76
N THR A 160 -0.08 -10.74 19.46
CA THR A 160 -0.94 -11.31 18.43
C THR A 160 -0.08 -11.70 17.24
N THR A 161 -0.11 -12.96 16.85
CA THR A 161 0.66 -13.49 15.72
C THR A 161 -0.27 -14.26 14.81
N VAL A 162 -0.31 -13.89 13.53
CA VAL A 162 -0.98 -14.65 12.48
C VAL A 162 -0.07 -15.77 12.00
N ARG A 163 -0.62 -16.97 11.87
CA ARG A 163 0.06 -18.24 11.59
C ARG A 163 -0.69 -19.03 10.54
N GLU A 164 -0.06 -20.09 10.02
CA GLU A 164 -0.70 -21.03 9.10
C GLU A 164 -1.47 -20.30 7.98
N ILE A 165 -0.74 -19.42 7.28
CA ILE A 165 -1.30 -18.50 6.30
C ILE A 165 -1.45 -19.23 4.96
N ASP A 166 -2.68 -19.38 4.50
CA ASP A 166 -3.03 -19.94 3.19
C ASP A 166 -3.58 -18.84 2.28
N PHE A 167 -2.74 -18.38 1.35
CA PHE A 167 -3.12 -17.33 0.41
C PHE A 167 -4.06 -17.80 -0.71
N GLU A 168 -4.16 -19.08 -0.94
CA GLU A 168 -5.04 -19.64 -1.98
C GLU A 168 -6.47 -19.78 -1.46
N ASN A 169 -6.62 -20.34 -0.25
CA ASN A 169 -7.91 -20.51 0.39
C ASN A 169 -8.38 -19.29 1.19
N HIS A 170 -7.56 -18.24 1.26
CA HIS A 170 -7.83 -17.03 2.02
C HIS A 170 -8.11 -17.29 3.51
N THR A 171 -7.28 -18.14 4.13
CA THR A 171 -7.41 -18.48 5.55
C THR A 171 -6.11 -18.29 6.32
N PHE A 172 -6.24 -18.06 7.60
CA PHE A 172 -5.12 -18.04 8.54
C PHE A 172 -5.56 -18.38 9.96
N ARG A 173 -4.61 -18.76 10.82
CA ARG A 173 -4.86 -18.96 12.26
C ARG A 173 -4.32 -17.80 13.08
N CYS A 174 -5.10 -17.38 14.07
CA CYS A 174 -4.69 -16.39 15.06
C CYS A 174 -5.45 -16.57 16.36
N ALA A 175 -4.75 -16.45 17.49
CA ALA A 175 -5.35 -16.55 18.84
C ALA A 175 -6.18 -17.83 19.09
N GLY A 176 -5.79 -18.95 18.47
CA GLY A 176 -6.46 -20.24 18.61
C GLY A 176 -7.58 -20.49 17.60
N ASN A 177 -8.00 -19.51 16.83
CA ASN A 177 -9.09 -19.60 15.85
C ASN A 177 -8.57 -19.57 14.41
N THR A 178 -9.34 -20.13 13.47
CA THR A 178 -9.12 -20.02 12.04
C THR A 178 -10.06 -18.96 11.48
N TYR A 179 -9.50 -18.00 10.77
CA TYR A 179 -10.24 -16.92 10.10
C TYR A 179 -10.26 -17.14 8.61
N LYS A 180 -11.40 -16.85 7.98
CA LYS A 180 -11.58 -16.77 6.53
C LYS A 180 -11.82 -15.31 6.13
N VAL A 181 -11.15 -14.85 5.08
CA VAL A 181 -11.17 -13.43 4.68
C VAL A 181 -11.41 -13.28 3.20
N THR A 182 -11.93 -12.13 2.77
CA THR A 182 -12.20 -11.83 1.36
C THR A 182 -10.92 -11.44 0.62
N TYR A 183 -10.06 -10.65 1.26
CA TYR A 183 -8.85 -10.11 0.63
C TYR A 183 -7.61 -10.70 1.31
N MET A 184 -6.68 -11.23 0.52
CA MET A 184 -5.52 -11.91 1.07
C MET A 184 -4.23 -11.55 0.33
N ASN A 185 -3.39 -10.80 0.99
CA ASN A 185 -2.00 -10.55 0.64
C ASN A 185 -1.22 -10.24 1.91
N PRO A 186 0.12 -10.17 1.91
CA PRO A 186 0.89 -9.92 3.13
C PRO A 186 0.49 -8.66 3.90
N PHE A 187 0.12 -7.56 3.22
CA PHE A 187 -0.36 -6.34 3.88
C PHE A 187 -1.68 -6.55 4.61
N TYR A 188 -2.64 -7.22 3.97
CA TYR A 188 -3.90 -7.53 4.61
C TYR A 188 -3.72 -8.43 5.83
N VAL A 189 -2.79 -9.38 5.78
CA VAL A 189 -2.51 -10.25 6.93
C VAL A 189 -2.04 -9.45 8.14
N TYR A 190 -1.15 -8.47 7.96
CA TYR A 190 -0.75 -7.56 9.04
C TYR A 190 -1.91 -6.70 9.53
N ASN A 191 -2.77 -6.21 8.64
CA ASN A 191 -3.93 -5.43 9.01
C ASN A 191 -4.94 -6.26 9.82
N TYR A 192 -5.15 -7.54 9.46
CA TYR A 192 -5.96 -8.46 10.24
C TYR A 192 -5.34 -8.75 11.61
N ALA A 193 -4.02 -8.93 11.68
CA ALA A 193 -3.31 -9.11 12.95
C ALA A 193 -3.51 -7.91 13.88
N LEU A 194 -3.42 -6.69 13.35
CA LEU A 194 -3.68 -5.45 14.08
C LEU A 194 -5.14 -5.37 14.54
N ALA A 195 -6.11 -5.64 13.66
CA ALA A 195 -7.53 -5.62 13.99
C ALA A 195 -7.84 -6.61 15.11
N ILE A 196 -7.34 -7.85 15.03
CA ILE A 196 -7.49 -8.86 16.09
C ILE A 196 -6.84 -8.39 17.40
N ALA A 197 -5.65 -7.76 17.35
CA ALA A 197 -4.98 -7.23 18.53
C ALA A 197 -5.82 -6.17 19.26
N ILE A 198 -6.47 -5.29 18.49
CA ILE A 198 -7.39 -4.27 19.04
C ILE A 198 -8.64 -4.93 19.61
N CYS A 199 -9.28 -5.81 18.86
CA CYS A 199 -10.48 -6.54 19.28
C CYS A 199 -10.25 -7.29 20.60
N LYS A 200 -9.10 -7.98 20.74
CA LYS A 200 -8.71 -8.65 21.98
C LYS A 200 -8.60 -7.70 23.18
N LYS A 201 -8.10 -6.50 22.98
CA LYS A 201 -8.03 -5.49 24.06
C LYS A 201 -9.42 -5.13 24.59
N TYR A 202 -10.43 -5.15 23.73
CA TYR A 202 -11.81 -4.80 24.06
C TYR A 202 -12.73 -6.00 24.28
N ASN A 203 -12.15 -7.22 24.39
CA ASN A 203 -12.87 -8.47 24.60
C ASN A 203 -13.93 -8.77 23.53
N ILE A 204 -13.70 -8.33 22.30
CA ILE A 204 -14.55 -8.67 21.15
C ILE A 204 -14.27 -10.13 20.76
N GLY A 205 -15.33 -10.93 20.66
CA GLY A 205 -15.24 -12.38 20.43
C GLY A 205 -14.88 -12.73 18.98
N TYR A 206 -14.52 -14.00 18.80
CA TYR A 206 -14.16 -14.56 17.48
C TYR A 206 -15.26 -14.36 16.44
N GLU A 207 -16.51 -14.67 16.79
CA GLU A 207 -17.65 -14.61 15.86
C GLU A 207 -17.86 -13.21 15.30
N ASP A 208 -17.75 -12.18 16.15
CA ASP A 208 -17.89 -10.79 15.72
C ASP A 208 -16.73 -10.35 14.82
N ILE A 209 -15.51 -10.79 15.13
CA ILE A 209 -14.33 -10.50 14.31
C ILE A 209 -14.45 -11.19 12.96
N GLN A 210 -14.84 -12.46 12.93
CA GLN A 210 -15.03 -13.23 11.69
C GLN A 210 -16.10 -12.60 10.80
N LYS A 211 -17.25 -12.24 11.39
CA LYS A 211 -18.32 -11.53 10.68
C LYS A 211 -17.85 -10.19 10.11
N GLY A 212 -17.02 -9.45 10.88
CA GLY A 212 -16.40 -8.21 10.43
C GLY A 212 -15.51 -8.41 9.19
N PHE A 213 -14.70 -9.48 9.17
CA PHE A 213 -13.83 -9.80 8.04
C PHE A 213 -14.61 -10.27 6.81
N GLU A 214 -15.70 -11.03 6.98
CA GLU A 214 -16.56 -11.47 5.87
C GLU A 214 -17.34 -10.31 5.23
N THR A 215 -17.78 -9.36 6.04
CA THR A 215 -18.54 -8.20 5.57
C THR A 215 -17.66 -7.04 5.09
N PHE A 216 -16.36 -7.12 5.32
CA PHE A 216 -15.42 -6.10 4.89
C PHE A 216 -15.38 -6.00 3.37
N LYS A 217 -15.69 -4.82 2.85
CA LYS A 217 -15.50 -4.46 1.44
C LYS A 217 -14.39 -3.44 1.35
N ASN A 218 -13.39 -3.75 0.54
CA ASN A 218 -12.31 -2.79 0.29
C ASN A 218 -12.88 -1.58 -0.49
N PRO A 219 -12.99 -0.39 0.12
CA PRO A 219 -13.54 0.78 -0.58
C PRO A 219 -12.64 1.30 -1.69
N ALA A 220 -11.40 0.84 -1.71
CA ALA A 220 -10.38 1.21 -2.67
C ALA A 220 -9.89 -0.01 -3.45
N ASP A 221 -10.81 -0.82 -4.01
CA ASP A 221 -10.36 -1.82 -4.96
C ASP A 221 -9.63 -1.09 -6.10
N ARG A 222 -8.31 -1.30 -6.12
CA ARG A 222 -7.41 -0.64 -7.06
C ARG A 222 -7.22 -1.47 -8.32
N ARG A 223 -7.88 -2.63 -8.40
CA ARG A 223 -7.91 -3.51 -9.55
C ARG A 223 -9.34 -3.62 -10.03
N GLU A 224 -9.57 -3.19 -11.26
CA GLU A 224 -10.84 -3.37 -11.95
C GLU A 224 -10.60 -4.18 -13.21
N VAL A 225 -11.59 -4.96 -13.64
CA VAL A 225 -11.54 -5.73 -14.89
C VAL A 225 -12.69 -5.23 -15.76
N TYR A 226 -12.37 -4.92 -17.01
CA TYR A 226 -13.34 -4.53 -18.03
C TYR A 226 -13.22 -5.48 -19.22
N HIS A 227 -14.29 -5.65 -19.96
CA HIS A 227 -14.29 -6.29 -21.27
C HIS A 227 -14.52 -5.22 -22.33
N TYR A 228 -13.68 -5.17 -23.34
CA TYR A 228 -13.76 -4.17 -24.38
C TYR A 228 -13.22 -4.73 -25.68
N LYS A 229 -14.06 -4.76 -26.74
CA LYS A 229 -13.70 -5.27 -28.08
C LYS A 229 -13.02 -6.65 -28.02
N GLY A 230 -13.62 -7.59 -27.27
CA GLY A 230 -13.08 -8.94 -27.10
C GLY A 230 -11.80 -9.07 -26.25
N LYS A 231 -11.30 -7.97 -25.69
CA LYS A 231 -10.13 -7.96 -24.80
C LYS A 231 -10.53 -7.91 -23.33
N THR A 232 -9.73 -8.53 -22.47
CA THR A 232 -9.84 -8.44 -21.01
C THR A 232 -8.88 -7.37 -20.51
N ILE A 233 -9.42 -6.28 -20.01
CA ILE A 233 -8.66 -5.12 -19.53
C ILE A 233 -8.50 -5.19 -18.02
N HIS A 234 -7.30 -5.44 -17.55
CA HIS A 234 -6.92 -5.43 -16.13
C HIS A 234 -6.42 -4.03 -15.76
N TYR A 235 -7.29 -3.21 -15.21
CA TYR A 235 -6.94 -1.86 -14.80
C TYR A 235 -6.37 -1.84 -13.38
N LEU A 236 -5.12 -1.42 -13.25
CA LEU A 236 -4.37 -1.32 -12.02
C LEU A 236 -4.16 0.15 -11.64
N ARG A 237 -5.00 0.63 -10.73
CA ARG A 237 -4.89 1.99 -10.22
C ARG A 237 -3.86 2.06 -9.11
N ILE A 238 -2.80 2.84 -9.30
CA ILE A 238 -1.74 3.05 -8.32
C ILE A 238 -1.87 4.42 -7.64
N LYS A 239 -1.29 4.53 -6.46
CA LYS A 239 -0.93 5.80 -5.84
C LYS A 239 0.51 6.07 -6.24
N GLN A 240 0.72 6.87 -7.28
CA GLN A 240 2.02 7.01 -7.94
C GLN A 240 3.09 7.58 -7.01
N GLU A 241 2.68 8.38 -6.02
CA GLU A 241 3.53 8.92 -4.96
C GLU A 241 3.98 7.87 -3.92
N ASN A 242 3.50 6.63 -4.08
CA ASN A 242 3.86 5.51 -3.21
C ASN A 242 4.48 4.41 -4.09
N PRO A 243 5.83 4.23 -4.04
CA PRO A 243 6.54 3.23 -4.84
C PRO A 243 6.02 1.82 -4.65
N GLU A 244 5.56 1.49 -3.44
CA GLU A 244 5.03 0.17 -3.11
C GLU A 244 3.75 -0.17 -3.89
N THR A 245 2.83 0.77 -4.06
CA THR A 245 1.62 0.52 -4.87
C THR A 245 1.98 0.28 -6.33
N MET A 246 3.00 0.96 -6.84
CA MET A 246 3.55 0.72 -8.17
C MET A 246 4.20 -0.66 -8.25
N GLN A 247 5.06 -1.01 -7.29
CA GLN A 247 5.71 -2.32 -7.25
C GLN A 247 4.70 -3.46 -7.20
N ASN A 248 3.63 -3.33 -6.41
CA ASN A 248 2.55 -4.32 -6.36
C ASN A 248 1.83 -4.49 -7.71
N ALA A 249 1.65 -3.42 -8.47
CA ALA A 249 1.09 -3.50 -9.82
C ALA A 249 2.04 -4.25 -10.77
N LEU A 250 3.34 -3.93 -10.75
CA LEU A 250 4.36 -4.61 -11.54
C LEU A 250 4.45 -6.11 -11.17
N ASP A 251 4.42 -6.43 -9.88
CA ASP A 251 4.44 -7.82 -9.40
C ASP A 251 3.18 -8.59 -9.80
N THR A 252 2.03 -7.92 -9.84
CA THR A 252 0.78 -8.53 -10.31
C THR A 252 0.88 -8.95 -11.78
N ILE A 253 1.43 -8.07 -12.62
CA ILE A 253 1.67 -8.35 -14.04
C ILE A 253 2.69 -9.47 -14.23
N ALA A 254 3.77 -9.44 -13.44
CA ALA A 254 4.85 -10.42 -13.54
C ALA A 254 4.40 -11.85 -13.20
N ARG A 255 3.42 -12.00 -12.31
CA ARG A 255 2.87 -13.33 -11.93
C ARG A 255 1.94 -13.92 -12.97
N ASP A 256 1.45 -13.14 -13.89
CA ASP A 256 0.65 -13.64 -14.99
C ASP A 256 1.57 -14.24 -16.07
N ASN A 257 1.47 -15.55 -16.27
CA ASN A 257 2.25 -16.30 -17.25
C ASN A 257 1.60 -16.38 -18.64
N THR A 258 0.60 -15.55 -18.92
CA THR A 258 -0.05 -15.47 -20.22
C THR A 258 0.56 -14.36 -21.09
N LYS A 259 0.29 -14.42 -22.40
CA LYS A 259 0.62 -13.30 -23.30
C LYS A 259 -0.20 -12.09 -22.92
N LYS A 260 0.42 -10.89 -22.98
CA LYS A 260 -0.20 -9.65 -22.56
C LYS A 260 0.36 -8.43 -23.29
N ALA A 261 -0.35 -7.32 -23.22
CA ALA A 261 0.21 -5.98 -23.50
C ALA A 261 0.09 -5.11 -22.24
N ILE A 262 1.00 -4.16 -22.08
CA ILE A 262 1.08 -3.33 -20.88
C ILE A 262 1.01 -1.86 -21.27
N PHE A 263 -0.01 -1.16 -20.79
CA PHE A 263 -0.25 0.25 -20.98
C PHE A 263 0.10 1.01 -19.69
N MET A 264 1.00 1.98 -19.77
CA MET A 264 1.48 2.75 -18.62
C MET A 264 1.21 4.24 -18.82
N GLY A 265 0.18 4.73 -18.16
CA GLY A 265 -0.17 6.15 -18.09
C GLY A 265 0.35 6.78 -16.80
N LEU A 266 1.65 7.07 -16.76
CA LEU A 266 2.33 7.62 -15.60
C LEU A 266 2.53 9.14 -15.77
N TYR A 267 2.64 9.86 -14.63
CA TYR A 267 2.73 11.32 -14.63
C TYR A 267 3.91 11.76 -13.75
N GLU A 268 4.39 12.96 -14.00
CA GLU A 268 5.30 13.61 -13.07
C GLU A 268 4.59 13.89 -11.73
N ILE A 269 5.33 13.80 -10.67
CA ILE A 269 4.87 14.20 -9.34
C ILE A 269 5.31 15.64 -9.09
N LYS A 270 4.36 16.50 -8.77
CA LYS A 270 4.59 17.93 -8.50
C LYS A 270 4.69 18.17 -7.01
N ASP A 271 5.81 18.72 -6.60
CA ASP A 271 6.03 19.12 -5.22
C ASP A 271 5.39 20.49 -4.92
N PHE A 272 5.07 20.71 -3.66
CA PHE A 272 4.48 21.95 -3.17
C PHE A 272 5.40 22.63 -2.18
N PRO A 273 5.34 23.97 -2.27
CA PRO A 273 6.11 24.83 -3.14
C PRO A 273 7.58 24.79 -2.75
N PRO A 274 8.48 25.11 -3.64
CA PRO A 274 8.31 25.42 -5.05
C PRO A 274 8.04 24.15 -5.86
N ALA A 275 7.18 24.27 -6.88
CA ALA A 275 6.84 23.13 -7.72
C ALA A 275 8.00 22.75 -8.63
N TYR A 276 8.72 21.72 -8.31
CA TYR A 276 9.52 20.98 -9.26
C TYR A 276 8.91 19.60 -9.48
N THR A 277 9.14 19.04 -10.63
CA THR A 277 8.59 17.77 -11.03
C THR A 277 9.62 16.67 -10.85
N ASN A 278 9.18 15.48 -10.45
CA ASN A 278 10.06 14.34 -10.32
C ASN A 278 9.36 13.02 -10.72
N THR A 279 10.17 12.04 -10.96
CA THR A 279 9.77 10.68 -11.36
C THR A 279 10.48 9.64 -10.50
N PHE A 280 10.66 9.92 -9.22
CA PHE A 280 11.44 9.07 -8.29
C PHE A 280 10.96 7.60 -8.28
N TYR A 281 9.68 7.33 -8.51
CA TYR A 281 9.14 5.98 -8.61
C TYR A 281 9.81 5.12 -9.69
N PHE A 282 10.43 5.73 -10.71
CA PHE A 282 11.21 4.99 -11.69
C PHE A 282 12.47 4.35 -11.09
N PHE A 283 13.01 4.92 -10.02
CA PHE A 283 14.17 4.42 -9.32
C PHE A 283 13.81 3.51 -8.16
N ASP A 284 12.70 3.78 -7.51
CA ASP A 284 12.25 3.05 -6.32
C ASP A 284 11.51 1.74 -6.66
N CYS A 285 11.24 1.46 -7.96
CA CYS A 285 10.52 0.26 -8.39
C CYS A 285 11.33 -0.59 -9.38
N ASP A 286 11.16 -1.91 -9.28
CA ASP A 286 11.79 -2.88 -10.18
C ASP A 286 10.93 -3.17 -11.41
N PHE A 287 11.12 -2.39 -12.46
CA PHE A 287 10.43 -2.57 -13.75
C PHE A 287 10.90 -3.80 -14.53
N LYS A 288 12.06 -4.40 -14.21
CA LYS A 288 12.56 -5.61 -14.89
C LYS A 288 11.57 -6.77 -14.78
N LYS A 289 10.80 -6.82 -13.70
CA LYS A 289 9.79 -7.86 -13.49
C LYS A 289 8.70 -7.88 -14.55
N CYS A 290 8.39 -6.74 -15.17
CA CYS A 290 7.42 -6.66 -16.25
C CYS A 290 8.00 -6.90 -17.64
N VAL A 291 9.33 -7.11 -17.76
CA VAL A 291 9.98 -7.38 -19.04
C VAL A 291 10.06 -8.89 -19.27
N SER A 292 9.33 -9.36 -20.27
CA SER A 292 9.35 -10.78 -20.67
C SER A 292 8.98 -10.94 -22.15
N ASP A 293 9.28 -12.11 -22.72
CA ASP A 293 8.85 -12.46 -24.09
C ASP A 293 7.32 -12.64 -24.20
N LEU A 294 6.63 -12.80 -23.07
CA LEU A 294 5.17 -12.85 -23.02
C LEU A 294 4.51 -11.49 -23.24
N VAL A 295 5.26 -10.39 -23.14
CA VAL A 295 4.73 -9.07 -23.44
C VAL A 295 4.85 -8.80 -24.94
N GLU A 296 3.70 -8.59 -25.57
CA GLU A 296 3.61 -8.27 -26.99
C GLU A 296 4.03 -6.81 -27.22
N GLU A 297 3.48 -5.88 -26.42
CA GLU A 297 3.69 -4.46 -26.59
C GLU A 297 3.67 -3.72 -25.23
N TYR A 298 4.48 -2.68 -25.11
CA TYR A 298 4.45 -1.69 -24.04
C TYR A 298 3.97 -0.36 -24.62
N VAL A 299 2.89 0.18 -24.11
CA VAL A 299 2.34 1.47 -24.51
C VAL A 299 2.56 2.47 -23.37
N CYS A 300 3.37 3.47 -23.60
CA CYS A 300 3.68 4.53 -22.65
C CYS A 300 2.93 5.79 -23.05
N PHE A 301 2.03 6.28 -22.20
CA PHE A 301 1.24 7.46 -22.52
C PHE A 301 1.21 8.46 -21.36
N SER A 302 1.44 9.71 -21.69
CA SER A 302 1.37 10.86 -20.77
C SER A 302 1.78 12.12 -21.53
N LYS A 303 1.21 13.24 -21.21
CA LYS A 303 1.64 14.53 -21.76
C LYS A 303 3.04 14.96 -21.28
N THR A 304 3.54 14.39 -20.19
CA THR A 304 4.74 14.90 -19.50
C THR A 304 5.88 13.91 -19.43
N VAL A 305 5.60 12.62 -19.19
CA VAL A 305 6.64 11.60 -18.91
C VAL A 305 6.48 10.31 -19.74
N ALA A 306 5.80 10.36 -20.88
CA ALA A 306 5.65 9.19 -21.76
C ALA A 306 7.00 8.66 -22.25
N TYR A 307 7.89 9.56 -22.67
CA TYR A 307 9.24 9.22 -23.12
C TYR A 307 10.14 8.75 -21.95
N ASP A 308 10.00 9.34 -20.75
CA ASP A 308 10.73 8.89 -19.58
C ASP A 308 10.29 7.46 -19.17
N THR A 309 8.99 7.18 -19.28
CA THR A 309 8.44 5.84 -19.07
C THR A 309 9.01 4.84 -20.07
N ALA A 310 9.04 5.20 -21.35
CA ALA A 310 9.63 4.37 -22.41
C ALA A 310 11.12 4.11 -22.15
N ASN A 311 11.88 5.14 -21.83
CA ASN A 311 13.29 5.03 -21.46
C ASN A 311 13.47 4.11 -20.24
N ARG A 312 12.63 4.23 -19.23
CA ARG A 312 12.66 3.36 -18.07
C ARG A 312 12.42 1.89 -18.44
N MET A 313 11.53 1.61 -19.40
CA MET A 313 11.30 0.26 -19.91
C MET A 313 12.50 -0.28 -20.69
N ILE A 314 13.16 0.54 -21.51
CA ILE A 314 14.41 0.17 -22.19
C ILE A 314 15.49 -0.16 -21.17
N TYR A 315 15.66 0.66 -20.14
CA TYR A 315 16.58 0.38 -19.02
C TYR A 315 16.27 -0.91 -18.26
N ALA A 316 14.99 -1.28 -18.21
CA ALA A 316 14.57 -2.53 -17.62
C ALA A 316 14.84 -3.74 -18.54
N GLY A 317 15.20 -3.52 -19.80
CA GLY A 317 15.53 -4.55 -20.78
C GLY A 317 14.44 -4.80 -21.82
N ALA A 318 13.40 -3.97 -21.91
CA ALA A 318 12.39 -4.07 -22.96
C ALA A 318 13.02 -3.73 -24.33
N LYS A 319 12.62 -4.46 -25.37
CA LYS A 319 13.07 -4.20 -26.73
C LYS A 319 12.37 -2.95 -27.26
N GLU A 320 13.14 -2.02 -27.84
CA GLU A 320 12.64 -0.75 -28.35
C GLU A 320 11.50 -0.93 -29.36
N ASN A 321 11.59 -1.93 -30.23
CA ASN A 321 10.57 -2.22 -31.24
C ASN A 321 9.25 -2.78 -30.68
N LYS A 322 9.17 -3.01 -29.36
CA LYS A 322 7.94 -3.35 -28.65
C LYS A 322 7.34 -2.17 -27.87
N ILE A 323 7.92 -0.97 -27.97
CA ILE A 323 7.50 0.19 -27.21
C ILE A 323 6.82 1.19 -28.12
N LYS A 324 5.60 1.61 -27.79
CA LYS A 324 4.89 2.73 -28.39
C LYS A 324 4.77 3.86 -27.37
N VAL A 325 4.85 5.08 -27.87
CA VAL A 325 4.77 6.28 -27.04
C VAL A 325 3.70 7.21 -27.58
N TYR A 326 2.78 7.62 -26.70
CA TYR A 326 1.76 8.62 -26.98
C TYR A 326 1.95 9.83 -26.08
N ASP A 327 2.33 10.95 -26.64
CA ASP A 327 2.51 12.22 -25.91
C ASP A 327 1.18 12.95 -25.74
N VAL A 328 0.21 12.24 -25.15
CA VAL A 328 -1.15 12.72 -24.88
C VAL A 328 -1.62 12.27 -23.50
N GLU A 329 -2.51 13.05 -22.88
CA GLU A 329 -2.96 12.76 -21.52
C GLU A 329 -4.29 12.00 -21.45
N ASP A 330 -5.28 12.41 -22.24
CA ASP A 330 -6.67 11.99 -22.10
C ASP A 330 -7.32 11.61 -23.46
N ASP A 331 -6.54 11.49 -24.51
CA ASP A 331 -7.03 11.01 -25.81
C ASP A 331 -7.02 9.47 -25.83
N PHE A 332 -8.03 8.87 -25.22
CA PHE A 332 -8.11 7.42 -25.11
C PHE A 332 -8.52 6.74 -26.42
N ASP A 333 -9.17 7.45 -27.33
CA ASP A 333 -9.47 6.93 -28.66
C ASP A 333 -8.16 6.69 -29.42
N LEU A 334 -7.21 7.62 -29.32
CA LEU A 334 -5.86 7.48 -29.88
C LEU A 334 -5.02 6.43 -29.13
N ILE A 335 -4.98 6.47 -27.80
CA ILE A 335 -4.17 5.56 -26.97
C ILE A 335 -4.60 4.10 -27.18
N PHE A 336 -5.89 3.87 -27.36
CA PHE A 336 -6.47 2.53 -27.52
C PHE A 336 -6.88 2.20 -28.96
N GLU A 337 -6.48 3.01 -29.95
CA GLU A 337 -6.83 2.80 -31.36
C GLU A 337 -6.36 1.44 -31.90
N ASP A 338 -5.22 0.97 -31.41
CA ASP A 338 -4.56 -0.25 -31.85
C ASP A 338 -4.90 -1.50 -31.02
N LEU A 339 -5.83 -1.40 -30.03
CA LEU A 339 -6.22 -2.57 -29.22
C LEU A 339 -6.63 -3.77 -30.08
N ASP A 340 -7.36 -3.52 -31.18
CA ASP A 340 -7.83 -4.58 -32.08
C ASP A 340 -6.69 -5.26 -32.86
N LYS A 341 -5.54 -4.59 -33.02
CA LYS A 341 -4.36 -5.10 -33.71
C LYS A 341 -3.50 -6.01 -32.84
N LEU A 342 -3.68 -5.95 -31.50
CA LEU A 342 -2.96 -6.82 -30.57
C LEU A 342 -3.45 -8.26 -30.69
N LYS A 343 -2.50 -9.19 -30.72
CA LYS A 343 -2.79 -10.64 -30.78
C LYS A 343 -3.22 -11.20 -29.43
N THR A 344 -2.77 -10.55 -28.35
CA THR A 344 -3.16 -10.94 -26.99
C THR A 344 -4.52 -10.37 -26.60
N ASP A 345 -5.27 -11.13 -25.79
CA ASP A 345 -6.54 -10.67 -25.23
C ASP A 345 -6.38 -10.09 -23.82
N ASN A 346 -5.23 -10.27 -23.18
CA ASN A 346 -4.95 -9.72 -21.86
C ASN A 346 -4.23 -8.40 -21.95
N ILE A 347 -4.87 -7.34 -21.48
CA ILE A 347 -4.34 -5.98 -21.46
C ILE A 347 -4.24 -5.50 -20.02
N TYR A 348 -3.06 -5.07 -19.61
CA TYR A 348 -2.82 -4.44 -18.32
C TYR A 348 -2.68 -2.93 -18.50
N ILE A 349 -3.43 -2.17 -17.71
CA ILE A 349 -3.33 -0.70 -17.69
C ILE A 349 -2.92 -0.26 -16.30
N ILE A 350 -1.78 0.41 -16.18
CA ILE A 350 -1.30 1.02 -14.94
C ILE A 350 -1.42 2.53 -15.06
N THR A 351 -2.16 3.16 -14.16
CA THR A 351 -2.20 4.63 -14.07
C THR A 351 -2.28 5.11 -12.63
N GLY A 352 -1.90 6.37 -12.42
CA GLY A 352 -2.19 7.09 -11.19
C GLY A 352 -3.69 7.39 -11.02
N MET A 353 -4.01 8.13 -9.98
CA MET A 353 -5.40 8.47 -9.62
C MET A 353 -6.07 9.44 -10.59
N LYS A 354 -5.27 10.26 -11.28
CA LYS A 354 -5.76 11.39 -12.08
C LYS A 354 -6.65 10.98 -13.26
N PRO A 355 -6.26 10.01 -14.12
CA PRO A 355 -7.06 9.62 -15.29
C PRO A 355 -8.17 8.61 -14.97
N TYR A 356 -8.26 8.12 -13.73
CA TYR A 356 -9.14 7.01 -13.35
C TYR A 356 -10.59 7.15 -13.80
N LYS A 357 -11.23 8.29 -13.53
CA LYS A 357 -12.64 8.49 -13.86
C LYS A 357 -12.87 8.42 -15.35
N LYS A 358 -12.02 9.06 -16.13
CA LYS A 358 -12.12 9.13 -17.60
C LYS A 358 -11.89 7.77 -18.25
N ILE A 359 -10.87 7.01 -17.79
CA ILE A 359 -10.61 5.64 -18.28
C ILE A 359 -11.79 4.72 -17.95
N LYS A 360 -12.33 4.84 -16.74
CA LYS A 360 -13.52 4.07 -16.34
C LYS A 360 -14.74 4.39 -17.19
N GLU A 361 -14.97 5.66 -17.50
CA GLU A 361 -16.05 6.08 -18.38
C GLU A 361 -15.85 5.59 -19.82
N PHE A 362 -14.60 5.60 -20.33
CA PHE A 362 -14.27 5.10 -21.63
C PHE A 362 -14.64 3.62 -21.81
N PHE A 363 -14.17 2.76 -20.92
CA PHE A 363 -14.44 1.31 -21.01
C PHE A 363 -15.91 0.97 -20.72
N LYS A 364 -16.60 1.68 -19.80
CA LYS A 364 -18.03 1.45 -19.55
C LYS A 364 -18.95 1.83 -20.71
N LYS A 365 -18.58 2.81 -21.51
CA LYS A 365 -19.34 3.16 -22.72
C LYS A 365 -19.23 2.08 -23.80
N GLY A 366 -18.09 1.39 -23.85
CA GLY A 366 -17.88 0.27 -24.77
C GLY A 366 -18.65 -1.00 -24.42
N ASP A 367 -18.77 -1.33 -23.12
CA ASP A 367 -19.54 -2.51 -22.64
C ASP A 367 -21.06 -2.39 -22.91
N ASN A 368 -21.60 -1.19 -23.07
CA ASN A 368 -23.05 -0.98 -23.33
C ASN A 368 -23.41 -1.00 -24.84
N ASN A 369 -22.45 -1.21 -25.72
CA ASN A 369 -22.65 -1.26 -27.17
C ASN A 369 -22.44 -2.66 -27.79
N GLU A 370 -22.21 -3.67 -26.99
CA GLU A 370 -22.27 -5.11 -27.34
C GLU A 370 -23.56 -5.74 -26.74
#